data_f108bb9c182cdefe43513a601d26d31f
#
_entry.id   f108bb9c182cdefe43513a601d26d31f
#
_cell.length_a   1.000
_cell.length_b   1.000
_cell.length_c   1.000
_cell.angle_alpha   90.00
_cell.angle_beta   90.00
_cell.angle_gamma   90.00
#
_symmetry.space_group_name_H-M   'P 1'
#
loop_
_entity.id
_entity.type
_entity.pdbx_description
1 polymer ?
#
loop_
_entity_poly.entity_id
_entity_poly.type
_entity_poly.pdbx_seq_one_letter_code
_entity_poly.pdbx_strand_id
1 'polypeptide(L)'
;MTYFVLANNHGTITEITENRGKNGSDREFPFRLYSDLPIKQSPWYEILYLAQVFSTWPCCYTYFCFDNFLCQMNITATGQFVILQKQLREICDGQNGSTSVNECRLQFVRCIRRHQQLIAFVEDIKELYRSVMLGVVILLSFLICMEMFQLMTSSSSSALSTFHYCVYVGGSITQLYFYTMTCDNLTGASLAISDAAYDVRWFSMASSTSQNQFVKDLSMVIMRSQRACTLTVGGFAPVTLQTFTSASHYP
;
A
#
# COMPACT_ATOMS: atom_id res chain seq x y z
N MET A 1 -1.18 -11.97 -7.73
CA MET A 1 -0.35 -11.37 -8.78
C MET A 1 0.74 -12.30 -9.33
N THR A 2 1.49 -13.02 -8.51
CA THR A 2 2.49 -14.02 -8.98
C THR A 2 1.86 -15.13 -9.83
N TYR A 3 0.67 -15.63 -9.47
CA TYR A 3 -0.10 -16.58 -10.28
C TYR A 3 -0.56 -16.00 -11.62
N PHE A 4 -0.80 -14.71 -11.66
CA PHE A 4 -1.22 -13.98 -12.85
C PHE A 4 -0.10 -13.88 -13.89
N VAL A 5 1.12 -13.55 -13.46
CA VAL A 5 2.31 -13.51 -14.32
C VAL A 5 2.66 -14.92 -14.84
N LEU A 6 2.52 -15.95 -13.99
CA LEU A 6 2.74 -17.37 -14.37
C LEU A 6 1.65 -17.89 -15.34
N ALA A 7 0.38 -17.56 -15.12
CA ALA A 7 -0.71 -17.95 -16.01
C ALA A 7 -0.58 -17.29 -17.39
N ASN A 8 -0.17 -16.02 -17.43
CA ASN A 8 0.09 -15.31 -18.68
C ASN A 8 1.30 -15.88 -19.43
N ASN A 9 2.33 -16.35 -18.71
CA ASN A 9 3.50 -17.01 -19.34
C ASN A 9 3.17 -18.37 -19.95
N HIS A 10 2.34 -19.18 -19.31
CA HIS A 10 1.88 -20.44 -19.90
C HIS A 10 1.00 -20.21 -21.13
N GLY A 11 0.11 -19.21 -21.07
CA GLY A 11 -0.67 -18.76 -22.23
C GLY A 11 0.22 -18.31 -23.38
N THR A 12 1.25 -17.54 -23.09
CA THR A 12 2.17 -16.97 -24.10
C THR A 12 2.96 -18.07 -24.85
N ILE A 13 3.43 -19.10 -24.15
CA ILE A 13 4.19 -20.21 -24.77
C ILE A 13 3.28 -21.09 -25.62
N THR A 14 2.06 -21.38 -25.18
CA THR A 14 1.07 -22.11 -25.96
C THR A 14 0.60 -21.33 -27.18
N GLU A 15 0.42 -20.02 -27.08
CA GLU A 15 0.08 -19.15 -28.21
C GLU A 15 1.21 -19.05 -29.25
N ILE A 16 2.49 -19.04 -28.85
CA ILE A 16 3.63 -19.06 -29.78
C ILE A 16 3.60 -20.34 -30.60
N THR A 17 3.38 -21.50 -29.97
CA THR A 17 3.37 -22.77 -30.67
C THR A 17 2.14 -22.92 -31.58
N GLU A 18 0.99 -22.46 -31.16
CA GLU A 18 -0.26 -22.49 -31.93
C GLU A 18 -0.23 -21.51 -33.11
N ASN A 19 0.29 -20.30 -32.92
CA ASN A 19 0.42 -19.29 -33.98
C ASN A 19 1.51 -19.59 -35.02
N ARG A 20 2.47 -20.43 -34.70
CA ARG A 20 3.54 -20.85 -35.64
C ARG A 20 3.01 -21.67 -36.82
N GLY A 21 1.87 -22.34 -36.65
CA GLY A 21 1.19 -23.11 -37.69
C GLY A 21 0.13 -22.33 -38.50
N LYS A 22 -0.22 -21.11 -38.10
CA LYS A 22 -1.26 -20.29 -38.76
C LYS A 22 -0.68 -19.50 -39.94
N ASN A 23 -1.54 -19.29 -40.96
CA ASN A 23 -1.21 -18.39 -42.08
C ASN A 23 -0.98 -16.96 -41.57
N GLY A 24 -0.13 -16.17 -42.26
CA GLY A 24 0.29 -14.85 -41.78
C GLY A 24 -0.85 -13.84 -41.46
N SER A 25 -2.06 -14.04 -42.05
CA SER A 25 -3.25 -13.23 -41.77
C SER A 25 -3.89 -13.49 -40.40
N ASP A 26 -3.71 -14.72 -39.85
CA ASP A 26 -4.40 -15.19 -38.66
C ASP A 26 -3.53 -15.13 -37.40
N ARG A 27 -2.33 -14.58 -37.51
CA ARG A 27 -1.40 -14.40 -36.40
C ARG A 27 -1.84 -13.27 -35.50
N GLU A 28 -1.99 -13.52 -34.22
CA GLU A 28 -2.34 -12.56 -33.20
C GLU A 28 -1.14 -12.16 -32.34
N PHE A 29 -1.08 -10.90 -31.93
CA PHE A 29 -0.08 -10.38 -31.01
C PHE A 29 -0.65 -10.35 -29.58
N PRO A 30 0.20 -10.49 -28.53
CA PRO A 30 -0.22 -10.29 -27.14
C PRO A 30 -0.87 -8.92 -26.93
N PHE A 31 -0.34 -7.89 -27.57
CA PHE A 31 -0.92 -6.55 -27.62
C PHE A 31 -1.24 -6.19 -29.06
N ARG A 32 -2.49 -5.83 -29.35
CA ARG A 32 -2.92 -5.42 -30.68
C ARG A 32 -2.20 -4.14 -31.10
N LEU A 33 -1.35 -4.25 -32.09
CA LEU A 33 -0.63 -3.13 -32.69
C LEU A 33 -1.33 -2.76 -34.02
N TYR A 34 -1.74 -1.51 -34.13
CA TYR A 34 -2.21 -0.95 -35.41
C TYR A 34 -1.02 -0.27 -36.08
N SER A 35 -0.54 -0.84 -37.18
CA SER A 35 0.58 -0.29 -37.97
C SER A 35 0.34 -0.60 -39.44
N ASP A 36 0.70 0.33 -40.30
CA ASP A 36 0.68 0.19 -41.77
C ASP A 36 1.82 -0.72 -42.31
N LEU A 37 2.71 -1.16 -41.42
CA LEU A 37 3.81 -2.06 -41.73
C LEU A 37 3.34 -3.52 -41.84
N PRO A 38 3.96 -4.38 -42.63
CA PRO A 38 3.62 -5.80 -42.75
C PRO A 38 4.10 -6.60 -41.53
N ILE A 39 3.65 -6.18 -40.34
CA ILE A 39 4.10 -6.73 -39.03
C ILE A 39 3.70 -8.18 -38.81
N LYS A 40 2.73 -8.72 -39.59
CA LYS A 40 2.30 -10.14 -39.50
C LYS A 40 3.16 -11.08 -40.33
N GLN A 41 4.10 -10.56 -41.12
CA GLN A 41 5.00 -11.39 -41.95
C GLN A 41 6.29 -11.73 -41.21
N SER A 42 6.80 -12.94 -41.44
CA SER A 42 8.14 -13.35 -40.98
C SER A 42 9.22 -12.52 -41.73
N PRO A 43 10.27 -12.01 -41.08
CA PRO A 43 10.68 -12.21 -39.66
C PRO A 43 10.13 -11.15 -38.68
N TRP A 44 9.38 -10.13 -39.13
CA TRP A 44 8.91 -9.02 -38.30
C TRP A 44 7.99 -9.47 -37.17
N TYR A 45 7.14 -10.48 -37.43
CA TYR A 45 6.22 -11.02 -36.44
C TYR A 45 6.98 -11.57 -35.23
N GLU A 46 7.98 -12.42 -35.44
CA GLU A 46 8.75 -13.06 -34.39
C GLU A 46 9.53 -12.04 -33.56
N ILE A 47 10.14 -11.05 -34.22
CA ILE A 47 10.90 -10.00 -33.54
C ILE A 47 9.98 -9.14 -32.66
N LEU A 48 8.84 -8.68 -33.20
CA LEU A 48 7.89 -7.86 -32.45
C LEU A 48 7.22 -8.63 -31.32
N TYR A 49 6.88 -9.89 -31.56
CA TYR A 49 6.32 -10.78 -30.52
C TYR A 49 7.28 -10.94 -29.35
N LEU A 50 8.52 -11.26 -29.61
CA LEU A 50 9.55 -11.37 -28.58
C LEU A 50 9.80 -10.04 -27.88
N ALA A 51 9.84 -8.93 -28.61
CA ALA A 51 10.00 -7.59 -28.03
C ALA A 51 8.84 -7.25 -27.05
N GLN A 52 7.60 -7.58 -27.40
CA GLN A 52 6.45 -7.39 -26.52
C GLN A 52 6.54 -8.24 -25.25
N VAL A 53 6.90 -9.52 -25.37
CA VAL A 53 7.09 -10.42 -24.24
C VAL A 53 8.22 -9.93 -23.33
N PHE A 54 9.37 -9.58 -23.90
CA PHE A 54 10.52 -9.07 -23.13
C PHE A 54 10.23 -7.73 -22.45
N SER A 55 9.43 -6.84 -23.04
CA SER A 55 9.06 -5.57 -22.42
C SER A 55 8.03 -5.72 -21.31
N THR A 56 7.15 -6.71 -21.39
CA THR A 56 6.12 -6.95 -20.38
C THR A 56 6.73 -7.42 -19.04
N TRP A 57 7.76 -8.25 -19.08
CA TRP A 57 8.42 -8.78 -17.88
C TRP A 57 8.95 -7.71 -16.92
N PRO A 58 9.83 -6.78 -17.35
CA PRO A 58 10.34 -5.75 -16.46
C PRO A 58 9.24 -4.80 -15.99
N CYS A 59 8.24 -4.50 -16.81
CA CYS A 59 7.11 -3.66 -16.41
C CYS A 59 6.32 -4.31 -15.25
N CYS A 60 5.97 -5.59 -15.39
CA CYS A 60 5.26 -6.32 -14.33
C CYS A 60 6.10 -6.45 -13.06
N TYR A 61 7.40 -6.71 -13.19
CA TYR A 61 8.31 -6.83 -12.05
C TYR A 61 8.46 -5.49 -11.31
N THR A 62 8.68 -4.40 -12.04
CA THR A 62 8.82 -3.06 -11.46
C THR A 62 7.55 -2.63 -10.73
N TYR A 63 6.39 -2.85 -11.34
CA TYR A 63 5.10 -2.56 -10.73
C TYR A 63 4.90 -3.36 -9.43
N PHE A 64 5.15 -4.65 -9.45
CA PHE A 64 5.06 -5.52 -8.27
C PHE A 64 6.02 -5.10 -7.16
N CYS A 65 7.27 -4.79 -7.48
CA CYS A 65 8.25 -4.31 -6.49
C CYS A 65 7.82 -3.00 -5.86
N PHE A 66 7.30 -2.07 -6.66
CA PHE A 66 6.85 -0.77 -6.19
C PHE A 66 5.67 -0.89 -5.22
N ASP A 67 4.67 -1.70 -5.57
CA ASP A 67 3.51 -1.97 -4.71
C ASP A 67 3.90 -2.58 -3.37
N ASN A 68 4.74 -3.63 -3.42
CA ASN A 68 5.19 -4.30 -2.21
C ASN A 68 6.04 -3.36 -1.34
N PHE A 69 6.85 -2.50 -1.94
CA PHE A 69 7.69 -1.56 -1.20
C PHE A 69 6.84 -0.56 -0.40
N LEU A 70 5.79 0.02 -0.98
CA LEU A 70 4.87 0.89 -0.27
C LEU A 70 4.17 0.18 0.90
N CYS A 71 3.61 -1.00 0.65
CA CYS A 71 2.97 -1.80 1.70
C CYS A 71 3.95 -2.15 2.82
N GLN A 72 5.18 -2.54 2.48
CA GLN A 72 6.23 -2.87 3.44
C GLN A 72 6.61 -1.67 4.31
N MET A 73 6.74 -0.47 3.72
CA MET A 73 7.02 0.76 4.46
C MET A 73 5.90 1.08 5.45
N ASN A 74 4.64 0.98 5.04
CA ASN A 74 3.49 1.22 5.90
C ASN A 74 3.40 0.22 7.05
N ILE A 75 3.60 -1.07 6.78
CA ILE A 75 3.58 -2.13 7.79
C ILE A 75 4.72 -1.94 8.79
N THR A 76 5.92 -1.59 8.30
CA THR A 76 7.09 -1.33 9.15
C THR A 76 6.85 -0.13 10.04
N ALA A 77 6.35 0.99 9.51
CA ALA A 77 6.01 2.17 10.29
C ALA A 77 4.93 1.86 11.36
N THR A 78 3.88 1.13 10.98
CA THR A 78 2.83 0.67 11.89
C THR A 78 3.42 -0.16 13.03
N GLY A 79 4.27 -1.14 12.74
CA GLY A 79 4.97 -1.95 13.73
C GLY A 79 5.83 -1.13 14.70
N GLN A 80 6.52 -0.10 14.18
CA GLN A 80 7.31 0.81 15.03
C GLN A 80 6.42 1.66 15.96
N PHE A 81 5.24 2.12 15.50
CA PHE A 81 4.29 2.80 16.37
C PHE A 81 3.75 1.86 17.47
N VAL A 82 3.44 0.61 17.15
CA VAL A 82 3.00 -0.40 18.14
C VAL A 82 4.07 -0.68 19.20
N ILE A 83 5.33 -0.80 18.78
CA ILE A 83 6.47 -0.96 19.72
C ILE A 83 6.58 0.27 20.62
N LEU A 84 6.44 1.47 20.06
CA LEU A 84 6.50 2.71 20.83
C LEU A 84 5.35 2.81 21.85
N GLN A 85 4.12 2.41 21.49
CA GLN A 85 2.98 2.32 22.42
C GLN A 85 3.30 1.42 23.60
N LYS A 86 3.87 0.23 23.35
CA LYS A 86 4.28 -0.70 24.40
C LYS A 86 5.33 -0.09 25.31
N GLN A 87 6.37 0.51 24.73
CA GLN A 87 7.43 1.19 25.49
C GLN A 87 6.88 2.32 26.38
N LEU A 88 5.92 3.11 25.86
CA LEU A 88 5.27 4.18 26.63
C LEU A 88 4.51 3.64 27.84
N ARG A 89 3.75 2.57 27.69
CA ARG A 89 2.98 1.95 28.79
C ARG A 89 3.90 1.37 29.90
N GLU A 90 5.08 0.89 29.51
CA GLU A 90 6.04 0.23 30.42
C GLU A 90 6.99 1.23 31.14
N ILE A 91 6.98 2.54 30.79
CA ILE A 91 7.96 3.53 31.30
C ILE A 91 8.03 3.59 32.84
N CYS A 92 6.94 3.53 33.55
CA CYS A 92 6.91 3.65 35.00
C CYS A 92 6.48 2.33 35.69
N ASP A 93 6.47 1.21 34.96
CA ASP A 93 5.99 -0.09 35.46
C ASP A 93 7.16 -0.95 35.98
N GLY A 94 8.11 -0.34 36.70
CA GLY A 94 9.25 -1.05 37.29
C GLY A 94 8.78 -2.10 38.30
N GLN A 95 8.96 -3.38 37.92
CA GLN A 95 8.58 -4.56 38.74
C GLN A 95 9.23 -4.63 40.12
N ASN A 96 10.18 -3.74 40.46
CA ASN A 96 10.98 -3.78 41.69
C ASN A 96 10.85 -2.53 42.57
N GLY A 97 9.84 -1.68 42.42
CA GLY A 97 9.53 -0.60 43.36
C GLY A 97 10.58 0.51 43.53
N SER A 98 11.66 0.54 42.75
CA SER A 98 12.77 1.50 42.88
C SER A 98 13.23 2.10 41.55
N THR A 99 12.34 2.23 40.55
CA THR A 99 12.76 2.93 39.32
C THR A 99 13.00 4.39 39.65
N SER A 100 14.25 4.85 39.52
CA SER A 100 14.60 6.23 39.78
C SER A 100 13.79 7.17 38.86
N VAL A 101 13.26 8.26 39.41
CA VAL A 101 12.56 9.32 38.65
C VAL A 101 13.37 9.78 37.43
N ASN A 102 14.68 9.82 37.55
CA ASN A 102 15.59 10.18 36.47
C ASN A 102 15.60 9.13 35.33
N GLU A 103 15.42 7.86 35.67
CA GLU A 103 15.37 6.78 34.69
C GLU A 103 14.06 6.79 33.90
N CYS A 104 12.93 6.96 34.58
CA CYS A 104 11.63 7.15 33.92
C CYS A 104 11.66 8.33 32.94
N ARG A 105 12.23 9.45 33.39
CA ARG A 105 12.39 10.64 32.54
C ARG A 105 13.29 10.39 31.32
N LEU A 106 14.38 9.68 31.49
CA LEU A 106 15.30 9.36 30.39
C LEU A 106 14.62 8.43 29.35
N GLN A 107 13.90 7.42 29.81
CA GLN A 107 13.13 6.52 28.94
C GLN A 107 12.03 7.29 28.19
N PHE A 108 11.31 8.17 28.87
CA PHE A 108 10.31 9.01 28.25
C PHE A 108 10.88 9.93 27.16
N VAL A 109 12.00 10.59 27.41
CA VAL A 109 12.69 11.41 26.41
C VAL A 109 13.13 10.59 25.19
N ARG A 110 13.57 9.35 25.39
CA ARG A 110 13.88 8.42 24.27
C ARG A 110 12.63 8.10 23.45
N CYS A 111 11.50 7.83 24.10
CA CYS A 111 10.23 7.59 23.43
C CYS A 111 9.77 8.81 22.61
N ILE A 112 9.89 10.03 23.16
CA ILE A 112 9.56 11.27 22.44
C ILE A 112 10.43 11.42 21.19
N ARG A 113 11.74 11.23 21.30
CA ARG A 113 12.64 11.32 20.13
C ARG A 113 12.27 10.29 19.06
N ARG A 114 11.97 9.07 19.47
CA ARG A 114 11.55 8.02 18.54
C ARG A 114 10.22 8.36 17.88
N HIS A 115 9.25 8.91 18.62
CA HIS A 115 7.98 9.39 18.07
C HIS A 115 8.20 10.48 17.01
N GLN A 116 9.07 11.46 17.30
CA GLN A 116 9.40 12.52 16.33
C GLN A 116 10.06 11.96 15.06
N GLN A 117 10.97 11.01 15.20
CA GLN A 117 11.62 10.32 14.07
C GLN A 117 10.61 9.55 13.22
N LEU A 118 9.65 8.85 13.86
CA LEU A 118 8.59 8.12 13.15
C LEU A 118 7.65 9.08 12.39
N ILE A 119 7.29 10.20 13.00
CA ILE A 119 6.48 11.22 12.32
C ILE A 119 7.22 11.76 11.09
N ALA A 120 8.50 12.11 11.22
CA ALA A 120 9.31 12.59 10.10
C ALA A 120 9.41 11.52 9.00
N PHE A 121 9.65 10.27 9.35
CA PHE A 121 9.70 9.16 8.41
C PHE A 121 8.39 8.97 7.64
N VAL A 122 7.24 9.05 8.32
CA VAL A 122 5.94 8.95 7.65
C VAL A 122 5.68 10.15 6.73
N GLU A 123 6.13 11.36 7.12
CA GLU A 123 6.00 12.54 6.27
C GLU A 123 6.89 12.44 5.01
N ASP A 124 8.09 11.88 5.13
CA ASP A 124 8.97 11.59 3.97
C ASP A 124 8.33 10.57 3.02
N ILE A 125 7.72 9.50 3.56
CA ILE A 125 6.96 8.53 2.77
C ILE A 125 5.79 9.23 2.05
N LYS A 126 5.04 10.05 2.76
CA LYS A 126 3.89 10.78 2.23
C LYS A 126 4.29 11.71 1.08
N GLU A 127 5.39 12.42 1.21
CA GLU A 127 5.90 13.30 0.15
C GLU A 127 6.34 12.50 -1.08
N LEU A 128 7.10 11.41 -0.87
CA LEU A 128 7.57 10.54 -1.93
C LEU A 128 6.41 9.91 -2.73
N TYR A 129 5.39 9.42 -2.02
CA TYR A 129 4.30 8.68 -2.64
C TYR A 129 3.08 9.53 -3.05
N ARG A 130 3.05 10.80 -2.69
CA ARG A 130 1.93 11.72 -2.93
C ARG A 130 1.42 11.70 -4.38
N SER A 131 2.33 11.93 -5.33
CA SER A 131 1.98 11.97 -6.77
C SER A 131 1.72 10.58 -7.33
N VAL A 132 2.48 9.60 -6.87
CA VAL A 132 2.37 8.22 -7.34
C VAL A 132 1.04 7.59 -6.90
N MET A 133 0.63 7.79 -5.65
CA MET A 133 -0.66 7.31 -5.14
C MET A 133 -1.83 7.90 -5.92
N LEU A 134 -1.77 9.19 -6.27
CA LEU A 134 -2.78 9.79 -7.13
C LEU A 134 -2.87 9.10 -8.49
N GLY A 135 -1.72 8.89 -9.14
CA GLY A 135 -1.64 8.19 -10.42
C GLY A 135 -2.17 6.76 -10.35
N VAL A 136 -1.77 6.00 -9.32
CA VAL A 136 -2.22 4.61 -9.11
C VAL A 136 -3.73 4.53 -8.91
N VAL A 137 -4.31 5.39 -8.06
CA VAL A 137 -5.76 5.39 -7.80
C VAL A 137 -6.55 5.73 -9.07
N ILE A 138 -6.13 6.74 -9.84
CA ILE A 138 -6.78 7.11 -11.11
C ILE A 138 -6.70 5.94 -12.11
N LEU A 139 -5.51 5.36 -12.29
CA LEU A 139 -5.32 4.24 -13.21
C LEU A 139 -6.12 3.01 -12.82
N LEU A 140 -6.13 2.62 -11.53
CA LEU A 140 -6.91 1.48 -11.04
C LEU A 140 -8.41 1.72 -11.24
N SER A 141 -8.90 2.93 -10.95
CA SER A 141 -10.31 3.27 -11.14
C SER A 141 -10.71 3.18 -12.61
N PHE A 142 -9.86 3.67 -13.51
CA PHE A 142 -10.06 3.57 -14.94
C PHE A 142 -10.05 2.11 -15.44
N LEU A 143 -9.07 1.32 -14.98
CA LEU A 143 -8.97 -0.11 -15.31
C LEU A 143 -10.21 -0.87 -14.85
N ILE A 144 -10.67 -0.70 -13.61
CA ILE A 144 -11.87 -1.35 -13.09
C ILE A 144 -13.08 -0.97 -13.94
N CYS A 145 -13.24 0.30 -14.32
CA CYS A 145 -14.33 0.75 -15.19
C CYS A 145 -14.30 0.06 -16.55
N MET A 146 -13.13 -0.01 -17.19
CA MET A 146 -12.97 -0.66 -18.50
C MET A 146 -13.20 -2.17 -18.42
N GLU A 147 -12.73 -2.84 -17.39
CA GLU A 147 -12.94 -4.27 -17.17
C GLU A 147 -14.42 -4.59 -16.93
N MET A 148 -15.10 -3.80 -16.12
CA MET A 148 -16.55 -3.93 -15.90
C MET A 148 -17.35 -3.69 -17.17
N PHE A 149 -16.98 -2.70 -17.98
CA PHE A 149 -17.60 -2.45 -19.29
C PHE A 149 -17.43 -3.65 -20.22
N GLN A 150 -16.22 -4.22 -20.31
CA GLN A 150 -15.94 -5.41 -21.11
C GLN A 150 -16.76 -6.60 -20.63
N LEU A 151 -16.87 -6.80 -19.31
CA LEU A 151 -17.68 -7.87 -18.73
C LEU A 151 -19.16 -7.75 -19.12
N MET A 152 -19.72 -6.54 -19.09
CA MET A 152 -21.13 -6.30 -19.45
C MET A 152 -21.40 -6.43 -20.95
N THR A 153 -20.44 -6.03 -21.79
CA THR A 153 -20.58 -6.06 -23.26
C THR A 153 -20.33 -7.45 -23.83
N SER A 154 -19.61 -8.31 -23.11
CA SER A 154 -19.15 -9.63 -23.55
C SER A 154 -20.20 -10.73 -23.44
N SER A 155 -21.50 -10.42 -23.61
CA SER A 155 -22.61 -11.35 -23.43
C SER A 155 -22.60 -12.56 -24.41
N SER A 156 -21.69 -12.58 -25.39
CA SER A 156 -21.50 -13.69 -26.37
C SER A 156 -20.13 -14.38 -26.25
N SER A 157 -19.33 -14.04 -25.26
CA SER A 157 -17.97 -14.60 -25.09
C SER A 157 -17.99 -15.96 -24.38
N SER A 158 -16.92 -16.74 -24.61
CA SER A 158 -16.74 -18.02 -23.95
C SER A 158 -16.67 -17.86 -22.42
N ALA A 159 -17.10 -18.87 -21.66
CA ALA A 159 -17.02 -18.89 -20.20
C ALA A 159 -15.60 -18.60 -19.68
N LEU A 160 -14.57 -18.95 -20.44
CA LEU A 160 -13.16 -18.68 -20.14
C LEU A 160 -12.84 -17.19 -20.15
N SER A 161 -13.35 -16.44 -21.15
CA SER A 161 -13.14 -14.98 -21.24
C SER A 161 -13.81 -14.25 -20.07
N THR A 162 -15.03 -14.64 -19.73
CA THR A 162 -15.77 -14.09 -18.57
C THR A 162 -15.02 -14.35 -17.28
N PHE A 163 -14.48 -15.56 -17.09
CA PHE A 163 -13.66 -15.89 -15.93
C PHE A 163 -12.41 -15.00 -15.83
N HIS A 164 -11.69 -14.77 -16.94
CA HIS A 164 -10.55 -13.86 -16.96
C HIS A 164 -10.92 -12.46 -16.49
N TYR A 165 -11.98 -11.85 -17.01
CA TYR A 165 -12.43 -10.51 -16.59
C TYR A 165 -12.78 -10.47 -15.10
N CYS A 166 -13.46 -11.48 -14.57
CA CYS A 166 -13.78 -11.56 -13.15
C CYS A 166 -12.51 -11.62 -12.28
N VAL A 167 -11.47 -12.34 -12.70
CA VAL A 167 -10.18 -12.42 -11.99
C VAL A 167 -9.45 -11.07 -12.01
N TYR A 168 -9.49 -10.35 -13.14
CA TYR A 168 -8.88 -9.01 -13.24
C TYR A 168 -9.59 -8.00 -12.33
N VAL A 169 -10.91 -7.91 -12.39
CA VAL A 169 -11.70 -7.03 -11.52
C VAL A 169 -11.45 -7.35 -10.05
N GLY A 170 -11.50 -8.62 -9.68
CA GLY A 170 -11.22 -9.07 -8.30
C GLY A 170 -9.81 -8.71 -7.85
N GLY A 171 -8.82 -8.86 -8.73
CA GLY A 171 -7.43 -8.49 -8.47
C GLY A 171 -7.25 -6.99 -8.23
N SER A 172 -7.84 -6.16 -9.08
CA SER A 172 -7.79 -4.69 -8.99
C SER A 172 -8.47 -4.16 -7.70
N ILE A 173 -9.64 -4.71 -7.36
CA ILE A 173 -10.34 -4.38 -6.10
C ILE A 173 -9.50 -4.80 -4.88
N THR A 174 -8.95 -6.02 -4.90
CA THR A 174 -8.12 -6.54 -3.81
C THR A 174 -6.88 -5.67 -3.62
N GLN A 175 -6.24 -5.22 -4.69
CA GLN A 175 -5.08 -4.33 -4.63
C GLN A 175 -5.44 -2.99 -3.98
N LEU A 176 -6.54 -2.36 -4.40
CA LEU A 176 -7.01 -1.11 -3.81
C LEU A 176 -7.35 -1.27 -2.32
N TYR A 177 -7.97 -2.40 -1.95
CA TYR A 177 -8.23 -2.74 -0.55
C TYR A 177 -6.95 -2.85 0.28
N PHE A 178 -5.90 -3.52 -0.21
CA PHE A 178 -4.63 -3.60 0.51
C PHE A 178 -3.98 -2.25 0.72
N TYR A 179 -4.03 -1.34 -0.25
CA TYR A 179 -3.52 0.02 -0.07
C TYR A 179 -4.26 0.76 1.04
N THR A 180 -5.58 0.74 0.99
CA THR A 180 -6.41 1.44 1.98
C THR A 180 -6.24 0.83 3.37
N MET A 181 -6.19 -0.49 3.49
CA MET A 181 -6.01 -1.21 4.75
C MET A 181 -4.65 -0.88 5.40
N THR A 182 -3.56 -0.89 4.64
CA THR A 182 -2.23 -0.60 5.21
C THR A 182 -2.10 0.86 5.65
N CYS A 183 -2.69 1.80 4.92
CA CYS A 183 -2.74 3.22 5.29
C CYS A 183 -3.61 3.46 6.52
N ASP A 184 -4.75 2.79 6.63
CA ASP A 184 -5.67 2.90 7.76
C ASP A 184 -5.05 2.34 9.05
N ASN A 185 -4.38 1.19 8.97
CA ASN A 185 -3.63 0.61 10.08
C ASN A 185 -2.52 1.55 10.58
N LEU A 186 -1.80 2.21 9.67
CA LEU A 186 -0.79 3.21 10.03
C LEU A 186 -1.41 4.40 10.78
N THR A 187 -2.52 4.91 10.27
CA THR A 187 -3.28 6.00 10.87
C THR A 187 -3.75 5.64 12.27
N GLY A 188 -4.38 4.48 12.43
CA GLY A 188 -4.85 3.96 13.72
C GLY A 188 -3.72 3.77 14.72
N ALA A 189 -2.59 3.19 14.31
CA ALA A 189 -1.43 3.00 15.17
C ALA A 189 -0.81 4.33 15.61
N SER A 190 -0.80 5.34 14.75
CA SER A 190 -0.29 6.68 15.11
C SER A 190 -1.18 7.39 16.13
N LEU A 191 -2.51 7.24 16.03
CA LEU A 191 -3.47 7.80 16.99
C LEU A 191 -3.41 7.09 18.35
N ALA A 192 -3.24 5.77 18.37
CA ALA A 192 -3.17 4.97 19.59
C ALA A 192 -1.95 5.30 20.49
N ILE A 193 -1.01 6.13 20.01
CA ILE A 193 0.04 6.73 20.86
C ILE A 193 -0.55 7.64 21.93
N SER A 194 -1.64 8.37 21.63
CA SER A 194 -2.32 9.21 22.63
C SER A 194 -2.86 8.40 23.77
N ASP A 195 -3.47 7.25 23.48
CA ASP A 195 -4.03 6.35 24.49
C ASP A 195 -2.93 5.69 25.32
N ALA A 196 -1.83 5.25 24.65
CA ALA A 196 -0.68 4.70 25.34
C ALA A 196 0.00 5.74 26.26
N ALA A 197 0.05 6.99 25.85
CA ALA A 197 0.57 8.09 26.67
C ALA A 197 -0.34 8.38 27.87
N TYR A 198 -1.66 8.31 27.70
CA TYR A 198 -2.61 8.48 28.79
C TYR A 198 -2.51 7.35 29.83
N ASP A 199 -2.21 6.13 29.40
CA ASP A 199 -2.07 4.94 30.26
C ASP A 199 -0.77 4.96 31.10
N VAL A 200 0.16 5.90 30.88
CA VAL A 200 1.41 5.99 31.65
C VAL A 200 1.12 6.25 33.13
N ARG A 201 1.71 5.46 34.03
CA ARG A 201 1.53 5.56 35.50
C ARG A 201 2.35 6.69 36.09
N TRP A 202 2.14 7.93 35.64
CA TRP A 202 2.83 9.14 36.11
C TRP A 202 2.64 9.43 37.60
N PHE A 203 1.55 8.94 38.19
CA PHE A 203 1.20 9.13 39.62
C PHE A 203 2.09 8.33 40.58
N SER A 204 2.87 7.36 40.09
CA SER A 204 3.81 6.57 40.90
C SER A 204 5.13 7.32 41.21
N MET A 205 5.33 8.52 40.65
CA MET A 205 6.53 9.33 40.89
C MET A 205 6.51 10.02 42.26
N ALA A 206 7.55 9.83 43.05
CA ALA A 206 7.63 10.28 44.45
C ALA A 206 7.82 11.78 44.65
N SER A 207 8.18 12.57 43.63
CA SER A 207 8.50 14.00 43.73
C SER A 207 7.51 14.90 43.03
N SER A 208 6.82 15.79 43.77
CA SER A 208 5.78 16.69 43.24
C SER A 208 6.28 17.64 42.13
N THR A 209 7.48 18.15 42.23
CA THR A 209 8.02 19.09 41.22
C THR A 209 8.39 18.41 39.92
N SER A 210 9.07 17.26 39.99
CA SER A 210 9.40 16.45 38.82
C SER A 210 8.14 15.84 38.16
N GLN A 211 7.13 15.50 38.94
CA GLN A 211 5.84 15.02 38.49
C GLN A 211 5.10 16.08 37.67
N ASN A 212 5.05 17.32 38.15
CA ASN A 212 4.37 18.41 37.42
C ASN A 212 5.02 18.70 36.07
N GLN A 213 6.34 18.65 35.95
CA GLN A 213 7.02 18.82 34.67
C GLN A 213 6.75 17.65 33.74
N PHE A 214 6.81 16.42 34.25
CA PHE A 214 6.52 15.21 33.47
C PHE A 214 5.08 15.20 32.93
N VAL A 215 4.09 15.62 33.72
CA VAL A 215 2.68 15.74 33.29
C VAL A 215 2.53 16.76 32.17
N LYS A 216 3.23 17.88 32.22
CA LYS A 216 3.24 18.89 31.12
C LYS A 216 3.81 18.30 29.83
N ASP A 217 4.95 17.62 29.93
CA ASP A 217 5.60 16.99 28.78
C ASP A 217 4.71 15.88 28.19
N LEU A 218 4.04 15.09 29.04
CA LEU A 218 3.08 14.05 28.66
C LEU A 218 1.85 14.65 27.93
N SER A 219 1.31 15.75 28.48
CA SER A 219 0.18 16.44 27.84
C SER A 219 0.53 16.95 26.44
N MET A 220 1.76 17.44 26.22
CA MET A 220 2.22 17.83 24.88
C MET A 220 2.31 16.64 23.91
N VAL A 221 2.75 15.47 24.38
CA VAL A 221 2.77 14.26 23.56
C VAL A 221 1.36 13.82 23.19
N ILE A 222 0.42 13.83 24.14
CA ILE A 222 -0.99 13.51 23.89
C ILE A 222 -1.59 14.44 22.84
N MET A 223 -1.43 15.77 23.00
CA MET A 223 -1.93 16.75 22.03
C MET A 223 -1.31 16.57 20.64
N ARG A 224 -0.03 16.24 20.57
CA ARG A 224 0.64 16.01 19.27
C ARG A 224 0.18 14.73 18.61
N SER A 225 -0.04 13.65 19.36
CA SER A 225 -0.45 12.33 18.84
C SER A 225 -1.93 12.27 18.43
N GLN A 226 -2.77 13.21 18.87
CA GLN A 226 -4.13 13.37 18.35
C GLN A 226 -4.17 13.80 16.87
N ARG A 227 -3.05 14.30 16.34
CA ARG A 227 -2.92 14.55 14.90
C ARG A 227 -2.39 13.30 14.23
N ALA A 228 -3.29 12.56 13.58
CA ALA A 228 -2.94 11.32 12.89
C ALA A 228 -1.86 11.51 11.81
N CYS A 229 -0.96 10.55 11.70
CA CYS A 229 -0.07 10.41 10.55
C CYS A 229 -0.85 9.71 9.43
N THR A 230 -1.34 10.46 8.45
CA THR A 230 -2.15 9.94 7.33
C THR A 230 -1.41 10.08 6.02
N LEU A 231 -1.47 9.05 5.19
CA LEU A 231 -1.10 9.14 3.79
C LEU A 231 -2.26 9.74 3.00
N THR A 232 -1.95 10.57 2.01
CA THR A 232 -2.96 11.29 1.22
C THR A 232 -2.78 11.04 -0.26
N VAL A 233 -3.88 10.91 -0.99
CA VAL A 233 -3.92 10.91 -2.45
C VAL A 233 -3.79 12.35 -2.94
N GLY A 234 -2.71 12.66 -3.64
CA GLY A 234 -2.48 14.01 -4.19
C GLY A 234 -2.40 15.14 -3.16
N GLY A 235 -2.44 14.84 -1.86
CA GLY A 235 -2.41 15.83 -0.78
C GLY A 235 -3.78 16.37 -0.35
N PHE A 236 -4.90 15.94 -0.94
CA PHE A 236 -6.23 16.45 -0.62
C PHE A 236 -7.19 15.44 0.00
N ALA A 237 -7.02 14.12 -0.24
CA ALA A 237 -7.88 13.09 0.33
C ALA A 237 -7.05 12.09 1.15
N PRO A 238 -7.41 11.79 2.41
CA PRO A 238 -6.75 10.73 3.17
C PRO A 238 -7.10 9.36 2.59
N VAL A 239 -6.09 8.48 2.53
CA VAL A 239 -6.29 7.07 2.14
C VAL A 239 -6.75 6.31 3.38
N THR A 240 -8.07 6.14 3.53
CA THR A 240 -8.67 5.39 4.64
C THR A 240 -9.67 4.37 4.12
N LEU A 241 -9.90 3.32 4.91
CA LEU A 241 -10.92 2.32 4.61
C LEU A 241 -12.33 2.95 4.52
N GLN A 242 -12.58 3.99 5.34
CA GLN A 242 -13.83 4.73 5.32
C GLN A 242 -14.05 5.46 3.98
N THR A 243 -13.01 6.02 3.38
CA THR A 243 -13.08 6.64 2.04
C THR A 243 -13.41 5.60 0.98
N PHE A 244 -12.83 4.40 1.10
CA PHE A 244 -13.10 3.28 0.19
C PHE A 244 -14.56 2.79 0.29
N THR A 245 -15.07 2.57 1.52
CA THR A 245 -16.46 2.11 1.72
C THR A 245 -17.49 3.18 1.35
N SER A 246 -17.21 4.45 1.59
CA SER A 246 -18.10 5.56 1.20
C SER A 246 -18.24 5.65 -0.32
N ALA A 247 -17.17 5.42 -1.07
CA ALA A 247 -17.22 5.39 -2.54
C ALA A 247 -18.05 4.22 -3.09
N SER A 248 -18.19 3.12 -2.34
CA SER A 248 -19.01 1.96 -2.73
C SER A 248 -20.49 2.11 -2.36
N HIS A 249 -20.85 3.11 -1.54
CA HIS A 249 -22.22 3.35 -1.05
C HIS A 249 -23.00 4.45 -1.80
N TYR A 250 -22.37 5.14 -2.75
CA TYR A 250 -23.13 6.04 -3.64
C TYR A 250 -23.75 5.23 -4.78
N PRO A 251 -25.12 5.21 -4.84
CA PRO A 251 -25.86 4.52 -5.92
C PRO A 251 -25.67 5.22 -7.25
#